data_dca2b2fec166c6d2ecf0e574e0e7be3b
#
_entry.id   dca2b2fec166c6d2ecf0e574e0e7be3b
#
_cell.length_a   1.000
_cell.length_b   1.000
_cell.length_c   1.000
_cell.angle_alpha   90.00
_cell.angle_beta   90.00
_cell.angle_gamma   90.00
#
_symmetry.space_group_name_H-M   'P 1'
#
loop_
_entity.id
_entity.type
_entity.pdbx_description
1 polymer ?
#
loop_
_entity_poly.entity_id
_entity_poly.type
_entity_poly.pdbx_seq_one_letter_code
_entity_poly.pdbx_strand_id
1 'polypeptide(L)'
;MDGEDHYSQSKFKIESLIKSELCSFDISYTLIRCSIVYGRGMGSNIYKWLGLIKLRKIPALPKSESRILMISVSDLCRCIEKCISNPATDNKTYVVSDGIPYNINEIELTARQAFSKTVKHLVCPRLLLFSASKLGDLLIKAGIGLPMNSRIYNMLFNNTAHLSNEFEKDTGFKASTNFLSEIPSIFSEI
;
A
#
# COMPACT_ATOMS: atom_id res chain seq x y z
N MET A 1 -3.54 -11.41 -21.16
CA MET A 1 -2.68 -12.04 -20.14
C MET A 1 -1.24 -11.59 -20.35
N ASP A 2 -0.93 -10.30 -20.30
CA ASP A 2 0.45 -9.83 -20.49
C ASP A 2 0.62 -8.51 -19.76
N GLY A 3 0.79 -8.59 -18.46
CA GLY A 3 1.03 -7.47 -17.59
C GLY A 3 1.53 -7.94 -16.23
N GLU A 4 2.31 -9.00 -16.21
CA GLU A 4 3.12 -9.29 -15.03
C GLU A 4 4.04 -8.10 -14.86
N ASP A 5 3.73 -7.32 -13.85
CA ASP A 5 4.44 -6.11 -13.51
C ASP A 5 5.93 -6.47 -13.33
N HIS A 6 6.80 -5.93 -14.17
CA HIS A 6 8.26 -6.11 -14.09
C HIS A 6 8.79 -5.91 -12.66
N TYR A 7 8.15 -5.06 -11.89
CA TYR A 7 8.45 -4.86 -10.49
C TYR A 7 8.19 -6.11 -9.64
N SER A 8 7.02 -6.73 -9.78
CA SER A 8 6.66 -7.95 -9.03
C SER A 8 7.55 -9.13 -9.42
N GLN A 9 7.85 -9.27 -10.72
CA GLN A 9 8.78 -10.28 -11.22
C GLN A 9 10.19 -10.08 -10.67
N SER A 10 10.69 -8.83 -10.64
CA SER A 10 12.03 -8.54 -10.10
C SER A 10 12.11 -8.84 -8.61
N LYS A 11 11.07 -8.51 -7.83
CA LYS A 11 10.99 -8.84 -6.40
C LYS A 11 10.98 -10.35 -6.17
N PHE A 12 10.18 -11.09 -6.94
CA PHE A 12 10.16 -12.55 -6.84
C PHE A 12 11.52 -13.19 -7.16
N LYS A 13 12.20 -12.72 -8.21
CA LYS A 13 13.56 -13.17 -8.55
C LYS A 13 14.56 -12.89 -7.43
N ILE A 14 14.50 -11.68 -6.83
CA ILE A 14 15.38 -11.31 -5.70
C ILE A 14 15.11 -12.24 -4.51
N GLU A 15 13.86 -12.49 -4.16
CA GLU A 15 13.54 -13.41 -3.06
C GLU A 15 14.05 -14.82 -3.31
N SER A 16 13.93 -15.31 -4.55
CA SER A 16 14.43 -16.64 -4.94
C SER A 16 15.95 -16.71 -4.84
N LEU A 17 16.66 -15.68 -5.31
CA LEU A 17 18.12 -15.59 -5.20
C LEU A 17 18.59 -15.52 -3.75
N ILE A 18 17.95 -14.69 -2.91
CA ILE A 18 18.28 -14.62 -1.48
C ILE A 18 18.16 -16.00 -0.84
N LYS A 19 17.06 -16.71 -1.09
CA LYS A 19 16.85 -18.04 -0.53
C LYS A 19 17.89 -19.04 -0.97
N SER A 20 18.22 -19.07 -2.27
CA SER A 20 19.23 -20.03 -2.79
C SER A 20 20.63 -19.73 -2.31
N GLU A 21 21.05 -18.46 -2.37
CA GLU A 21 22.41 -18.06 -2.02
C GLU A 21 22.67 -18.16 -0.51
N LEU A 22 21.76 -17.62 0.33
CA LEU A 22 22.01 -17.63 1.78
C LEU A 22 21.94 -19.04 2.39
N CYS A 23 21.07 -19.92 1.86
CA CYS A 23 21.10 -21.32 2.26
C CYS A 23 22.43 -22.01 2.00
N SER A 24 23.13 -21.63 0.92
CA SER A 24 24.45 -22.24 0.58
C SER A 24 25.58 -21.81 1.53
N PHE A 25 25.41 -20.68 2.23
CA PHE A 25 26.40 -20.13 3.17
C PHE A 25 26.04 -20.33 4.65
N ASP A 26 25.00 -21.10 4.96
CA ASP A 26 24.50 -21.29 6.33
C ASP A 26 24.18 -19.96 7.06
N ILE A 27 23.67 -18.98 6.30
CA ILE A 27 23.27 -17.66 6.82
C ILE A 27 21.74 -17.63 6.95
N SER A 28 21.25 -17.36 8.16
CA SER A 28 19.83 -17.17 8.40
C SER A 28 19.34 -15.83 7.82
N TYR A 29 18.08 -15.80 7.34
CA TYR A 29 17.46 -14.62 6.79
C TYR A 29 15.98 -14.54 7.20
N THR A 30 15.44 -13.33 7.22
CA THR A 30 13.99 -13.09 7.32
C THR A 30 13.55 -12.19 6.19
N LEU A 31 12.57 -12.62 5.40
CA LEU A 31 11.99 -11.81 4.33
C LEU A 31 10.69 -11.17 4.82
N ILE A 32 10.66 -9.84 4.79
CA ILE A 32 9.47 -9.05 5.17
C ILE A 32 8.84 -8.47 3.91
N ARG A 33 7.65 -8.95 3.56
CA ARG A 33 6.76 -8.37 2.54
C ARG A 33 5.86 -7.37 3.23
N CYS A 34 6.27 -6.10 3.24
CA CYS A 34 5.46 -5.05 3.84
C CYS A 34 4.28 -4.67 2.94
N SER A 35 3.12 -4.45 3.55
CA SER A 35 1.96 -3.80 2.93
C SER A 35 2.29 -2.35 2.55
N ILE A 36 1.31 -1.54 2.15
CA ILE A 36 1.56 -0.13 1.82
C ILE A 36 2.07 0.59 3.06
N VAL A 37 3.33 1.04 3.00
CA VAL A 37 3.95 1.76 4.12
C VAL A 37 3.48 3.20 4.14
N TYR A 38 3.11 3.72 5.32
CA TYR A 38 2.74 5.10 5.53
C TYR A 38 3.55 5.75 6.66
N GLY A 39 3.71 7.06 6.60
CA GLY A 39 4.48 7.87 7.54
C GLY A 39 4.96 9.17 6.91
N ARG A 40 5.56 10.05 7.68
CA ARG A 40 6.09 11.33 7.21
C ARG A 40 7.14 11.14 6.11
N GLY A 41 7.10 11.98 5.08
CA GLY A 41 8.07 11.96 3.99
C GLY A 41 7.92 10.80 2.99
N MET A 42 6.90 9.97 3.10
CA MET A 42 6.68 8.85 2.18
C MET A 42 6.08 9.31 0.86
N GLY A 43 6.74 8.98 -0.25
CA GLY A 43 6.32 9.32 -1.62
C GLY A 43 5.34 8.31 -2.26
N SER A 44 4.55 7.58 -1.48
CA SER A 44 3.66 6.54 -2.01
C SER A 44 2.51 7.11 -2.86
N ASN A 45 1.94 6.30 -3.74
CA ASN A 45 0.81 6.71 -4.58
C ASN A 45 -0.42 7.12 -3.77
N ILE A 46 -0.61 6.52 -2.58
CA ILE A 46 -1.72 6.89 -1.69
C ILE A 46 -1.54 8.31 -1.15
N TYR A 47 -0.32 8.72 -0.85
CA TYR A 47 -0.01 10.09 -0.43
C TYR A 47 -0.29 11.11 -1.54
N LYS A 48 0.13 10.81 -2.77
CA LYS A 48 -0.17 11.66 -3.93
C LYS A 48 -1.68 11.80 -4.12
N TRP A 49 -2.42 10.71 -3.98
CA TRP A 49 -3.87 10.70 -4.09
C TRP A 49 -4.53 11.53 -2.98
N LEU A 50 -4.12 11.36 -1.72
CA LEU A 50 -4.60 12.15 -0.60
C LEU A 50 -4.26 13.65 -0.76
N GLY A 51 -3.08 13.96 -1.29
CA GLY A 51 -2.70 15.33 -1.64
C GLY A 51 -3.63 15.95 -2.69
N LEU A 52 -4.04 15.18 -3.71
CA LEU A 52 -5.02 15.63 -4.70
C LEU A 52 -6.41 15.85 -4.09
N ILE A 53 -6.81 15.03 -3.10
CA ILE A 53 -8.04 15.22 -2.32
C ILE A 53 -7.95 16.54 -1.53
N LYS A 54 -6.86 16.78 -0.81
CA LYS A 54 -6.62 18.01 -0.05
C LYS A 54 -6.73 19.26 -0.94
N LEU A 55 -6.13 19.20 -2.12
CA LEU A 55 -6.15 20.29 -3.12
C LEU A 55 -7.49 20.38 -3.89
N ARG A 56 -8.45 19.50 -3.62
CA ARG A 56 -9.75 19.41 -4.33
C ARG A 56 -9.62 19.25 -5.85
N LYS A 57 -8.55 18.62 -6.32
CA LYS A 57 -8.25 18.43 -7.75
C LYS A 57 -8.87 17.21 -8.38
N ILE A 58 -9.50 16.35 -7.58
CA ILE A 58 -10.11 15.10 -8.07
C ILE A 58 -11.54 14.93 -7.52
N PRO A 59 -12.45 14.39 -8.35
CA PRO A 59 -13.79 14.02 -7.91
C PRO A 59 -13.75 12.87 -6.91
N ALA A 60 -14.87 12.57 -6.27
CA ALA A 60 -15.02 11.43 -5.38
C ALA A 60 -14.96 10.12 -6.18
N LEU A 61 -14.41 9.07 -5.56
CA LEU A 61 -14.41 7.73 -6.13
C LEU A 61 -15.84 7.14 -6.13
N PRO A 62 -16.20 6.35 -7.13
CA PRO A 62 -17.38 5.54 -7.07
C PRO A 62 -17.24 4.46 -5.99
N LYS A 63 -18.38 3.91 -5.56
CA LYS A 63 -18.39 2.85 -4.55
C LYS A 63 -17.49 1.68 -4.96
N SER A 64 -16.65 1.25 -4.03
CA SER A 64 -15.72 0.14 -4.18
C SER A 64 -15.73 -0.76 -2.95
N GLU A 65 -15.66 -2.06 -3.17
CA GLU A 65 -15.46 -3.07 -2.12
C GLU A 65 -13.96 -3.38 -1.90
N SER A 66 -13.09 -2.69 -2.62
CA SER A 66 -11.63 -2.88 -2.49
C SER A 66 -11.15 -2.56 -1.10
N ARG A 67 -10.29 -3.43 -0.58
CA ARG A 67 -9.61 -3.25 0.69
C ARG A 67 -8.11 -3.35 0.48
N ILE A 68 -7.39 -2.51 1.19
CA ILE A 68 -5.94 -2.45 1.17
C ILE A 68 -5.40 -2.62 2.59
N LEU A 69 -4.22 -3.21 2.67
CA LEU A 69 -3.48 -3.32 3.93
C LEU A 69 -2.39 -2.25 3.98
N MET A 70 -2.15 -1.73 5.16
CA MET A 70 -1.16 -0.69 5.41
C MET A 70 -0.34 -1.02 6.65
N ILE A 71 0.80 -0.36 6.79
CA ILE A 71 1.64 -0.41 7.99
C ILE A 71 2.34 0.93 8.17
N SER A 72 2.44 1.44 9.38
CA SER A 72 3.22 2.64 9.65
C SER A 72 4.72 2.37 9.58
N VAL A 73 5.51 3.40 9.27
CA VAL A 73 6.98 3.29 9.31
C VAL A 73 7.44 2.86 10.70
N SER A 74 6.85 3.39 11.76
CA SER A 74 7.21 3.05 13.14
C SER A 74 6.94 1.58 13.46
N ASP A 75 5.77 1.05 13.06
CA ASP A 75 5.45 -0.35 13.25
C ASP A 75 6.30 -1.27 12.37
N LEU A 76 6.65 -0.85 11.14
CA LEU A 76 7.58 -1.59 10.29
C LEU A 76 8.98 -1.68 10.93
N CYS A 77 9.49 -0.59 11.51
CA CYS A 77 10.76 -0.62 12.25
C CYS A 77 10.70 -1.59 13.44
N ARG A 78 9.60 -1.60 14.18
CA ARG A 78 9.38 -2.58 15.27
C ARG A 78 9.30 -4.02 14.76
N CYS A 79 8.73 -4.26 13.57
CA CYS A 79 8.76 -5.59 12.94
C CYS A 79 10.20 -6.03 12.64
N ILE A 80 11.02 -5.13 12.06
CA ILE A 80 12.42 -5.42 11.76
C ILE A 80 13.20 -5.72 13.04
N GLU A 81 13.03 -4.91 14.08
CA GLU A 81 13.66 -5.13 15.38
C GLU A 81 13.30 -6.50 15.98
N LYS A 82 12.03 -6.90 15.89
CA LYS A 82 11.57 -8.22 16.31
C LYS A 82 12.21 -9.37 15.53
N CYS A 83 12.48 -9.20 14.24
CA CYS A 83 13.18 -10.20 13.44
C CYS A 83 14.65 -10.36 13.87
N ILE A 84 15.34 -9.25 14.13
CA ILE A 84 16.78 -9.28 14.52
C ILE A 84 16.99 -10.03 15.83
N SER A 85 16.07 -9.92 16.76
CA SER A 85 16.19 -10.46 18.12
C SER A 85 15.51 -11.82 18.33
N ASN A 86 14.87 -12.40 17.31
CA ASN A 86 14.06 -13.61 17.47
C ASN A 86 14.42 -14.70 16.45
N PRO A 87 15.16 -15.75 16.87
CA PRO A 87 15.50 -16.87 15.99
C PRO A 87 14.29 -17.62 15.42
N ALA A 88 13.09 -17.49 16.02
CA ALA A 88 11.87 -18.08 15.47
C ALA A 88 11.48 -17.51 14.09
N THR A 89 12.08 -16.38 13.68
CA THR A 89 11.86 -15.77 12.37
C THR A 89 12.88 -16.20 11.31
N ASP A 90 13.88 -16.98 11.67
CA ASP A 90 14.93 -17.41 10.77
C ASP A 90 14.39 -18.26 9.61
N ASN A 91 14.87 -17.96 8.42
CA ASN A 91 14.53 -18.64 7.17
C ASN A 91 13.02 -18.57 6.80
N LYS A 92 12.32 -17.55 7.32
CA LYS A 92 10.90 -17.35 7.07
C LYS A 92 10.61 -16.13 6.20
N THR A 93 9.42 -16.14 5.61
CA THR A 93 8.89 -15.03 4.82
C THR A 93 7.56 -14.60 5.44
N TYR A 94 7.44 -13.34 5.83
CA TYR A 94 6.24 -12.80 6.44
C TYR A 94 5.60 -11.70 5.61
N VAL A 95 4.28 -11.66 5.59
CA VAL A 95 3.51 -10.48 5.16
C VAL A 95 3.15 -9.70 6.40
N VAL A 96 3.56 -8.43 6.46
CA VAL A 96 3.31 -7.56 7.63
C VAL A 96 2.41 -6.39 7.28
N SER A 97 1.45 -6.12 8.16
CA SER A 97 0.50 -5.01 8.10
C SER A 97 0.08 -4.60 9.52
N ASP A 98 -0.71 -3.55 9.63
CA ASP A 98 -1.37 -3.20 10.90
C ASP A 98 -2.57 -4.10 11.25
N GLY A 99 -2.87 -5.09 10.40
CA GLY A 99 -3.96 -6.05 10.61
C GLY A 99 -5.34 -5.51 10.23
N ILE A 100 -5.45 -4.26 9.75
CA ILE A 100 -6.72 -3.62 9.41
C ILE A 100 -6.89 -3.54 7.89
N PRO A 101 -7.92 -4.20 7.32
CA PRO A 101 -8.22 -4.09 5.89
C PRO A 101 -9.06 -2.82 5.63
N TYR A 102 -8.40 -1.74 5.23
CA TYR A 102 -9.04 -0.44 4.99
C TYR A 102 -9.82 -0.43 3.68
N ASN A 103 -11.09 0.00 3.72
CA ASN A 103 -11.85 0.27 2.52
C ASN A 103 -11.40 1.60 1.88
N ILE A 104 -11.23 1.61 0.57
CA ILE A 104 -10.69 2.78 -0.14
C ILE A 104 -11.62 4.01 -0.06
N ASN A 105 -12.95 3.80 -0.04
CA ASN A 105 -13.91 4.90 0.11
C ASN A 105 -13.93 5.42 1.56
N GLU A 106 -13.64 4.59 2.56
CA GLU A 106 -13.49 5.02 3.95
C GLU A 106 -12.27 5.92 4.13
N ILE A 107 -11.13 5.53 3.53
CA ILE A 107 -9.94 6.38 3.49
C ILE A 107 -10.26 7.74 2.83
N GLU A 108 -10.94 7.71 1.67
CA GLU A 108 -11.32 8.92 0.96
C GLU A 108 -12.23 9.81 1.81
N LEU A 109 -13.25 9.24 2.43
CA LEU A 109 -14.20 9.97 3.28
C LEU A 109 -13.48 10.64 4.46
N THR A 110 -12.63 9.87 5.17
CA THR A 110 -11.85 10.39 6.30
C THR A 110 -10.93 11.53 5.86
N ALA A 111 -10.25 11.38 4.73
CA ALA A 111 -9.40 12.43 4.19
C ALA A 111 -10.20 13.70 3.83
N ARG A 112 -11.35 13.54 3.17
CA ARG A 112 -12.21 14.67 2.82
C ARG A 112 -12.77 15.39 4.05
N GLN A 113 -13.17 14.66 5.08
CA GLN A 113 -13.62 15.22 6.36
C GLN A 113 -12.50 15.97 7.09
N ALA A 114 -11.28 15.43 7.09
CA ALA A 114 -10.12 16.07 7.71
C ALA A 114 -9.75 17.41 7.00
N PHE A 115 -9.93 17.50 5.68
CA PHE A 115 -9.48 18.66 4.89
C PHE A 115 -10.61 19.62 4.48
N SER A 116 -11.89 19.29 4.65
CA SER A 116 -13.00 20.12 4.23
C SER A 116 -14.26 19.88 5.07
N LYS A 117 -14.82 20.95 5.59
CA LYS A 117 -16.10 20.92 6.33
C LYS A 117 -17.32 20.62 5.43
N THR A 118 -17.19 20.73 4.11
CA THR A 118 -18.29 20.52 3.14
C THR A 118 -17.98 19.36 2.20
N VAL A 119 -18.72 18.28 2.30
CA VAL A 119 -18.49 17.01 1.58
C VAL A 119 -19.50 16.84 0.42
N LYS A 120 -19.78 17.90 -0.34
CA LYS A 120 -20.51 17.73 -1.61
C LYS A 120 -19.48 17.52 -2.71
N HIS A 121 -19.32 16.27 -3.17
CA HIS A 121 -18.38 15.94 -4.24
C HIS A 121 -19.11 15.25 -5.38
N LEU A 122 -18.80 15.69 -6.60
CA LEU A 122 -19.20 14.98 -7.80
C LEU A 122 -18.49 13.62 -7.81
N VAL A 123 -19.25 12.53 -7.89
CA VAL A 123 -18.69 11.17 -7.98
C VAL A 123 -18.29 10.90 -9.42
N CYS A 124 -17.06 10.45 -9.63
CA CYS A 124 -16.57 10.07 -10.96
C CYS A 124 -17.21 8.73 -11.37
N PRO A 125 -17.86 8.62 -12.54
CA PRO A 125 -18.35 7.35 -13.02
C PRO A 125 -17.21 6.33 -13.23
N ARG A 126 -17.44 5.08 -12.80
CA ARG A 126 -16.44 4.00 -12.90
C ARG A 126 -15.91 3.80 -14.33
N LEU A 127 -16.80 3.97 -15.33
CA LEU A 127 -16.42 3.85 -16.74
C LEU A 127 -15.41 4.90 -17.17
N LEU A 128 -15.53 6.15 -16.68
CA LEU A 128 -14.55 7.22 -16.96
C LEU A 128 -13.19 6.91 -16.34
N LEU A 129 -13.17 6.39 -15.13
CA LEU A 129 -11.90 5.97 -14.47
C LEU A 129 -11.26 4.81 -15.22
N PHE A 130 -12.05 3.85 -15.73
CA PHE A 130 -11.54 2.77 -16.55
C PHE A 130 -10.93 3.29 -17.85
N SER A 131 -11.63 4.15 -18.57
CA SER A 131 -11.13 4.75 -19.82
C SER A 131 -9.86 5.58 -19.56
N ALA A 132 -9.84 6.38 -18.50
CA ALA A 132 -8.67 7.15 -18.09
C ALA A 132 -7.48 6.24 -17.75
N SER A 133 -7.72 5.07 -17.16
CA SER A 133 -6.64 4.12 -16.82
C SER A 133 -6.00 3.54 -18.08
N LYS A 134 -6.80 3.21 -19.10
CA LYS A 134 -6.29 2.71 -20.40
C LYS A 134 -5.51 3.77 -21.16
N LEU A 135 -6.00 5.02 -21.15
CA LEU A 135 -5.27 6.15 -21.73
C LEU A 135 -3.95 6.38 -20.97
N GLY A 136 -3.96 6.28 -19.64
CA GLY A 136 -2.75 6.38 -18.83
C GLY A 136 -1.70 5.34 -19.18
N ASP A 137 -2.10 4.08 -19.39
CA ASP A 137 -1.18 3.01 -19.82
C ASP A 137 -0.53 3.33 -21.18
N LEU A 138 -1.32 3.88 -22.11
CA LEU A 138 -0.81 4.26 -23.44
C LEU A 138 0.20 5.41 -23.35
N LEU A 139 -0.11 6.44 -22.56
CA LEU A 139 0.75 7.61 -22.40
C LEU A 139 2.04 7.30 -21.63
N ILE A 140 1.99 6.38 -20.66
CA ILE A 140 3.21 5.88 -19.97
C ILE A 140 4.17 5.22 -20.97
N LYS A 141 3.64 4.45 -21.95
CA LYS A 141 4.48 3.88 -23.04
C LYS A 141 5.12 4.95 -23.91
N ALA A 142 4.50 6.12 -24.01
CA ALA A 142 5.04 7.29 -24.72
C ALA A 142 5.93 8.17 -23.83
N GLY A 143 6.28 7.74 -22.61
CA GLY A 143 7.12 8.50 -21.67
C GLY A 143 6.40 9.57 -20.85
N ILE A 144 5.07 9.65 -20.94
CA ILE A 144 4.26 10.65 -20.24
C ILE A 144 3.61 9.99 -19.01
N GLY A 145 4.08 10.34 -17.80
CA GLY A 145 3.52 9.84 -16.55
C GLY A 145 2.17 10.50 -16.22
N LEU A 146 1.09 9.71 -16.19
CA LEU A 146 -0.20 10.14 -15.66
C LEU A 146 -0.46 9.52 -14.27
N PRO A 147 -1.22 10.22 -13.41
CA PRO A 147 -1.54 9.74 -12.07
C PRO A 147 -2.54 8.56 -12.07
N MET A 148 -3.14 8.21 -13.20
CA MET A 148 -4.11 7.12 -13.36
C MET A 148 -3.64 6.14 -14.43
N ASN A 149 -3.53 4.86 -14.07
CA ASN A 149 -3.21 3.75 -14.97
C ASN A 149 -3.96 2.48 -14.53
N SER A 150 -3.90 1.41 -15.29
CA SER A 150 -4.59 0.14 -14.99
C SER A 150 -4.16 -0.45 -13.63
N ARG A 151 -2.92 -0.26 -13.19
CA ARG A 151 -2.46 -0.73 -11.87
C ARG A 151 -3.19 0.00 -10.74
N ILE A 152 -3.30 1.34 -10.82
CA ILE A 152 -4.02 2.15 -9.83
C ILE A 152 -5.52 1.82 -9.87
N TYR A 153 -6.10 1.68 -11.08
CA TYR A 153 -7.48 1.25 -11.22
C TYR A 153 -7.75 -0.09 -10.52
N ASN A 154 -6.90 -1.09 -10.75
CA ASN A 154 -7.01 -2.40 -10.12
C ASN A 154 -6.87 -2.32 -8.59
N MET A 155 -5.96 -1.51 -8.06
CA MET A 155 -5.83 -1.27 -6.62
C MET A 155 -7.11 -0.65 -6.03
N LEU A 156 -7.77 0.25 -6.76
CA LEU A 156 -8.98 0.92 -6.31
C LEU A 156 -10.22 0.03 -6.34
N PHE A 157 -10.27 -1.00 -7.20
CA PHE A 157 -11.48 -1.77 -7.45
C PHE A 157 -11.37 -3.28 -7.23
N ASN A 158 -10.15 -3.81 -7.12
CA ASN A 158 -9.93 -5.22 -6.81
C ASN A 158 -9.44 -5.36 -5.37
N ASN A 159 -9.99 -6.33 -4.67
CA ASN A 159 -9.55 -6.63 -3.30
C ASN A 159 -8.15 -7.26 -3.34
N THR A 160 -7.18 -6.59 -2.74
CA THR A 160 -5.78 -7.05 -2.65
C THR A 160 -5.35 -7.35 -1.22
N ALA A 161 -6.27 -7.25 -0.25
CA ALA A 161 -5.96 -7.47 1.14
C ALA A 161 -5.87 -8.97 1.46
N HIS A 162 -4.67 -9.48 1.67
CA HIS A 162 -4.40 -10.81 2.20
C HIS A 162 -3.82 -10.68 3.61
N LEU A 163 -4.67 -10.83 4.62
CA LEU A 163 -4.24 -10.85 6.02
C LEU A 163 -3.43 -12.12 6.30
N SER A 164 -2.28 -11.95 6.94
CA SER A 164 -1.49 -13.03 7.54
C SER A 164 -1.23 -12.69 9.01
N ASN A 165 -1.42 -13.64 9.88
CA ASN A 165 -1.14 -13.52 11.32
C ASN A 165 0.07 -14.36 11.75
N GLU A 166 0.84 -14.89 10.80
CA GLU A 166 2.02 -15.72 11.09
C GLU A 166 3.07 -14.93 11.86
N PHE A 167 3.33 -13.68 11.44
CA PHE A 167 4.29 -12.82 12.12
C PHE A 167 3.88 -12.52 13.56
N GLU A 168 2.61 -12.25 13.82
CA GLU A 168 2.07 -12.04 15.16
C GLU A 168 2.23 -13.30 16.02
N LYS A 169 1.96 -14.49 15.48
CA LYS A 169 2.10 -15.76 16.18
C LYS A 169 3.54 -16.04 16.61
N ASP A 170 4.50 -15.79 15.72
CA ASP A 170 5.91 -16.12 15.95
C ASP A 170 6.63 -15.07 16.83
N THR A 171 6.18 -13.81 16.80
CA THR A 171 6.88 -12.70 17.46
C THR A 171 6.10 -12.00 18.55
N GLY A 172 4.81 -12.28 18.70
CA GLY A 172 3.90 -11.53 19.57
C GLY A 172 3.69 -10.07 19.13
N PHE A 173 4.07 -9.71 17.89
CA PHE A 173 3.94 -8.35 17.38
C PHE A 173 2.47 -7.94 17.23
N LYS A 174 2.16 -6.73 17.68
CA LYS A 174 0.89 -6.05 17.41
C LYS A 174 1.18 -4.63 16.96
N ALA A 175 0.53 -4.22 15.86
CA ALA A 175 0.60 -2.84 15.41
C ALA A 175 0.00 -1.90 16.46
N SER A 176 0.58 -0.72 16.59
CA SER A 176 0.16 0.30 17.56
C SER A 176 -0.57 1.48 16.91
N THR A 177 -0.52 1.59 15.60
CA THR A 177 -1.05 2.73 14.84
C THR A 177 -2.17 2.32 13.92
N ASN A 178 -3.10 3.26 13.66
CA ASN A 178 -4.21 3.10 12.72
C ASN A 178 -4.11 4.19 11.65
N PHE A 179 -4.12 3.79 10.38
CA PHE A 179 -3.93 4.73 9.27
C PHE A 179 -4.99 5.84 9.23
N LEU A 180 -6.26 5.51 9.48
CA LEU A 180 -7.34 6.51 9.42
C LEU A 180 -7.15 7.63 10.46
N SER A 181 -6.68 7.28 11.66
CA SER A 181 -6.40 8.26 12.70
C SER A 181 -5.18 9.13 12.40
N GLU A 182 -4.24 8.63 11.60
CA GLU A 182 -3.03 9.35 11.20
C GLU A 182 -3.22 10.30 10.00
N ILE A 183 -4.31 10.17 9.25
CA ILE A 183 -4.55 11.01 8.06
C ILE A 183 -4.45 12.52 8.38
N PRO A 184 -5.02 13.06 9.46
CA PRO A 184 -4.90 14.49 9.78
C PRO A 184 -3.46 14.92 10.09
N SER A 185 -2.71 14.11 10.84
CA SER A 185 -1.34 14.44 11.25
C SER A 185 -0.34 14.34 10.10
N ILE A 186 -0.48 13.32 9.25
CA ILE A 186 0.36 13.12 8.08
C ILE A 186 0.34 14.34 7.15
N PHE A 187 -0.80 15.00 7.03
CA PHE A 187 -1.00 16.11 6.09
C PHE A 187 -1.08 17.49 6.71
N SER A 188 -0.91 17.63 8.03
CA SER A 188 -0.83 18.95 8.68
C SER A 188 0.42 19.74 8.26
N GLU A 189 1.42 19.05 7.71
CA GLU A 189 2.74 19.61 7.38
C GLU A 189 2.97 19.82 5.86
N ILE A 190 1.95 19.55 5.00
CA ILE A 190 1.96 19.84 3.57
C ILE A 190 1.02 21.05 3.33
#